data_93d247f46515d9d331c94a3967604237
#
_entry.id   93d247f46515d9d331c94a3967604237
#
_cell.length_a   1.000
_cell.length_b   1.000
_cell.length_c   1.000
_cell.angle_alpha   90.00
_cell.angle_beta   90.00
_cell.angle_gamma   90.00
#
_symmetry.space_group_name_H-M   'P 1'
#
loop_
_entity.id
_entity.type
_entity.pdbx_description
1 polymer ?
#
loop_
_entity_poly.entity_id
_entity_poly.type
_entity_poly.pdbx_seq_one_letter_code
_entity_poly.pdbx_strand_id
1 'polypeptide(L)'
;MTTVQPTISRYLWAADRQATWIPADGLVGNRYQVISPQLWLDTKPQEPPDLLFPLPNQALAYAHLYQYQLHIPQLHGFCAMIATSGEEIEIPLLENMPIDLDGKLMPSLVEEWSTATPLNQAYWLWQIINLWAPLAGTGVLSSLVVMDNLRVDGWRMRLCELIPDHTMGNNKVTLAKLGTLWLQTFPGAAPEIADRLH
;
A
#
# COMPACT_ATOMS: atom_id res chain seq x y z
N MET A 1 20.37 27.05 25.23
CA MET A 1 19.18 26.17 25.14
C MET A 1 19.12 25.64 23.71
N THR A 2 19.54 24.41 23.51
CA THR A 2 19.51 23.75 22.20
C THR A 2 18.09 23.26 21.99
N THR A 3 17.35 23.91 21.11
CA THR A 3 16.01 23.48 20.73
C THR A 3 16.18 22.18 19.92
N VAL A 4 15.93 21.04 20.56
CA VAL A 4 15.82 19.77 19.82
C VAL A 4 14.57 19.88 18.99
N GLN A 5 14.72 20.11 17.69
CA GLN A 5 13.61 19.95 16.76
C GLN A 5 13.18 18.49 16.81
N PRO A 6 11.88 18.20 16.91
CA PRO A 6 11.41 16.83 16.81
C PRO A 6 11.83 16.28 15.45
N THR A 7 12.68 15.26 15.45
CA THR A 7 13.04 14.53 14.25
C THR A 7 11.77 13.82 13.79
N ILE A 8 11.14 14.31 12.75
CA ILE A 8 9.99 13.64 12.13
C ILE A 8 10.53 12.38 11.46
N SER A 9 10.28 11.24 12.07
CA SER A 9 10.58 9.96 11.45
C SER A 9 9.73 9.80 10.20
N ARG A 10 10.36 9.57 9.05
CA ARG A 10 9.66 9.32 7.79
C ARG A 10 9.79 7.84 7.47
N TYR A 11 8.70 7.10 7.67
CA TYR A 11 8.61 5.72 7.26
C TYR A 11 8.18 5.65 5.79
N LEU A 12 8.82 4.75 5.04
CA LEU A 12 8.59 4.51 3.62
C LEU A 12 8.32 3.03 3.40
N TRP A 13 7.54 2.73 2.36
CA TRP A 13 7.33 1.35 1.91
C TRP A 13 8.14 1.08 0.65
N ALA A 14 8.99 0.09 0.72
CA ALA A 14 9.78 -0.37 -0.42
C ALA A 14 8.91 -1.34 -1.25
N ALA A 15 8.33 -0.83 -2.34
CA ALA A 15 7.32 -1.52 -3.13
C ALA A 15 7.94 -2.48 -4.16
N ASP A 16 8.78 -3.39 -3.68
CA ASP A 16 9.35 -4.48 -4.47
C ASP A 16 9.58 -5.71 -3.59
N ARG A 17 9.32 -6.91 -4.13
CA ARG A 17 9.56 -8.16 -3.42
C ARG A 17 11.01 -8.36 -3.01
N GLN A 18 11.96 -7.84 -3.77
CA GLN A 18 13.38 -7.96 -3.43
C GLN A 18 13.74 -7.18 -2.15
N ALA A 19 12.97 -6.16 -1.80
CA ALA A 19 13.11 -5.45 -0.53
C ALA A 19 12.90 -6.37 0.69
N THR A 20 12.12 -7.45 0.54
CA THR A 20 11.86 -8.40 1.63
C THR A 20 13.07 -9.26 2.00
N TRP A 21 14.08 -9.32 1.13
CA TRP A 21 15.28 -10.14 1.34
C TRP A 21 16.41 -9.37 2.02
N ILE A 22 16.24 -8.06 2.20
CA ILE A 22 17.23 -7.24 2.90
C ILE A 22 17.05 -7.45 4.41
N PRO A 23 18.13 -7.79 5.13
CA PRO A 23 18.05 -7.99 6.58
C PRO A 23 17.57 -6.73 7.29
N ALA A 24 16.83 -6.92 8.38
CA ALA A 24 16.51 -5.83 9.31
C ALA A 24 17.81 -5.21 9.83
N ASP A 25 17.74 -3.92 10.19
CA ASP A 25 18.88 -3.07 10.59
C ASP A 25 19.90 -2.80 9.47
N GLY A 26 19.68 -3.30 8.25
CA GLY A 26 20.47 -2.96 7.08
C GLY A 26 20.29 -1.49 6.68
N LEU A 27 21.35 -0.87 6.15
CA LEU A 27 21.29 0.48 5.57
C LEU A 27 21.41 0.38 4.05
N VAL A 28 20.38 0.82 3.34
CA VAL A 28 20.30 0.80 1.87
C VAL A 28 20.55 2.20 1.33
N GLY A 29 21.37 2.31 0.29
CA GLY A 29 21.68 3.59 -0.37
C GLY A 29 22.28 4.64 0.59
N ASN A 30 22.92 4.25 1.69
CA ASN A 30 23.43 5.13 2.75
C ASN A 30 22.37 6.10 3.33
N ARG A 31 21.09 5.77 3.18
CA ARG A 31 19.99 6.64 3.59
C ARG A 31 18.85 5.90 4.27
N TYR A 32 18.46 4.75 3.79
CA TYR A 32 17.25 4.06 4.23
C TYR A 32 17.58 2.90 5.15
N GLN A 33 17.19 3.00 6.42
CA GLN A 33 17.35 1.93 7.40
C GLN A 33 16.18 0.95 7.29
N VAL A 34 16.46 -0.33 7.11
CA VAL A 34 15.45 -1.38 7.06
C VAL A 34 14.95 -1.67 8.48
N ILE A 35 13.69 -1.37 8.75
CA ILE A 35 13.04 -1.63 10.06
C ILE A 35 12.44 -3.03 10.06
N SER A 36 11.76 -3.40 8.97
CA SER A 36 11.21 -4.72 8.73
C SER A 36 11.08 -4.93 7.21
N PRO A 37 10.74 -6.12 6.74
CA PRO A 37 10.53 -6.33 5.30
C PRO A 37 9.62 -5.25 4.70
N GLN A 38 10.10 -4.59 3.65
CA GLN A 38 9.46 -3.49 2.95
C GLN A 38 9.23 -2.18 3.77
N LEU A 39 9.42 -2.18 5.09
CA LEU A 39 9.30 -0.96 5.91
C LEU A 39 10.67 -0.38 6.19
N TRP A 40 10.93 0.80 5.62
CA TRP A 40 12.20 1.49 5.73
C TRP A 40 12.04 2.85 6.39
N LEU A 41 13.04 3.28 7.15
CA LEU A 41 13.11 4.59 7.78
C LEU A 41 14.07 5.47 6.97
N ASP A 42 13.59 6.62 6.51
CA ASP A 42 14.44 7.64 5.92
C ASP A 42 15.26 8.34 7.01
N THR A 43 16.56 8.09 7.05
CA THR A 43 17.47 8.70 8.03
C THR A 43 17.90 10.12 7.65
N LYS A 44 17.56 10.55 6.41
CA LYS A 44 17.89 11.88 5.87
C LYS A 44 16.65 12.58 5.30
N PRO A 45 15.58 12.77 6.09
CA PRO A 45 14.29 13.25 5.59
C PRO A 45 14.32 14.69 5.04
N GLN A 46 15.41 15.42 5.24
CA GLN A 46 15.63 16.76 4.72
C GLN A 46 16.26 16.77 3.31
N GLU A 47 16.85 15.64 2.88
CA GLU A 47 17.42 15.51 1.54
C GLU A 47 16.29 15.15 0.55
N PRO A 48 16.29 15.74 -0.66
CA PRO A 48 15.32 15.35 -1.68
C PRO A 48 15.47 13.86 -2.04
N PRO A 49 14.38 13.17 -2.40
CA PRO A 49 14.47 11.79 -2.87
C PRO A 49 15.06 11.72 -4.27
N ASP A 50 15.64 10.57 -4.61
CA ASP A 50 16.07 10.27 -5.97
C ASP A 50 14.84 10.00 -6.85
N LEU A 51 14.73 10.71 -7.97
CA LEU A 51 13.65 10.57 -8.93
C LEU A 51 14.21 10.10 -10.27
N LEU A 52 13.53 9.14 -10.88
CA LEU A 52 13.88 8.65 -12.21
C LEU A 52 13.05 9.35 -13.29
N PHE A 53 13.70 9.74 -14.37
CA PHE A 53 13.03 10.30 -15.55
C PHE A 53 13.54 9.61 -16.83
N PRO A 54 12.63 9.08 -17.67
CA PRO A 54 11.17 8.97 -17.47
C PRO A 54 10.81 8.07 -16.28
N LEU A 55 9.64 8.29 -15.69
CA LEU A 55 9.14 7.42 -14.63
C LEU A 55 8.98 5.97 -15.12
N PRO A 56 9.48 4.98 -14.38
CA PRO A 56 9.25 3.58 -14.68
C PRO A 56 7.76 3.24 -14.73
N ASN A 57 7.37 2.28 -15.58
CA ASN A 57 5.97 1.88 -15.76
C ASN A 57 5.28 1.52 -14.43
N GLN A 58 5.99 0.87 -13.52
CA GLN A 58 5.48 0.51 -12.18
C GLN A 58 5.11 1.72 -11.32
N ALA A 59 5.72 2.88 -11.57
CA ALA A 59 5.47 4.12 -10.83
C ALA A 59 4.40 5.01 -11.47
N LEU A 60 4.07 4.80 -12.76
CA LEU A 60 3.10 5.63 -13.48
C LEU A 60 1.70 5.56 -12.85
N ALA A 61 1.29 4.40 -12.33
CA ALA A 61 -0.01 4.25 -11.69
C ALA A 61 -0.15 5.17 -10.45
N TYR A 62 0.90 5.35 -9.66
CA TYR A 62 0.90 6.26 -8.50
C TYR A 62 0.74 7.71 -8.93
N ALA A 63 1.38 8.12 -10.02
CA ALA A 63 1.24 9.47 -10.56
C ALA A 63 -0.18 9.72 -11.09
N HIS A 64 -0.77 8.78 -11.81
CA HIS A 64 -2.13 8.90 -12.33
C HIS A 64 -3.20 8.89 -11.22
N LEU A 65 -2.95 8.19 -10.12
CA LEU A 65 -3.88 8.03 -9.01
C LEU A 65 -3.63 9.02 -7.85
N TYR A 66 -2.78 10.03 -8.05
CA TYR A 66 -2.41 11.02 -7.02
C TYR A 66 -3.63 11.65 -6.31
N GLN A 67 -4.72 11.89 -7.03
CA GLN A 67 -5.95 12.46 -6.45
C GLN A 67 -6.61 11.55 -5.39
N TYR A 68 -6.24 10.26 -5.33
CA TYR A 68 -6.76 9.28 -4.35
C TYR A 68 -5.81 9.07 -3.17
N GLN A 69 -4.96 10.03 -2.85
CA GLN A 69 -3.95 9.99 -1.80
C GLN A 69 -4.48 9.68 -0.39
N LEU A 70 -5.78 9.81 -0.16
CA LEU A 70 -6.41 9.38 1.10
C LEU A 70 -6.44 7.86 1.25
N HIS A 71 -6.41 7.14 0.15
CA HIS A 71 -6.54 5.68 0.09
C HIS A 71 -5.30 4.99 -0.49
N ILE A 72 -4.54 5.69 -1.33
CA ILE A 72 -3.43 5.16 -2.09
C ILE A 72 -2.14 5.85 -1.65
N PRO A 73 -1.06 5.11 -1.36
CA PRO A 73 0.22 5.70 -1.04
C PRO A 73 0.75 6.51 -2.22
N GLN A 74 1.71 7.40 -1.95
CA GLN A 74 2.31 8.27 -2.94
C GLN A 74 3.73 7.83 -3.24
N LEU A 75 4.18 8.03 -4.47
CA LEU A 75 5.57 7.82 -4.82
C LEU A 75 6.42 8.90 -4.13
N HIS A 76 7.33 8.46 -3.25
CA HIS A 76 8.35 9.30 -2.65
C HIS A 76 9.55 9.47 -3.58
N GLY A 77 10.06 8.36 -4.12
CA GLY A 77 11.24 8.31 -4.97
C GLY A 77 11.68 6.89 -5.23
N PHE A 78 12.97 6.72 -5.51
CA PHE A 78 13.57 5.43 -5.79
C PHE A 78 14.83 5.23 -4.96
N CYS A 79 15.19 3.97 -4.75
CA CYS A 79 16.45 3.57 -4.17
C CYS A 79 17.10 2.51 -5.04
N ALA A 80 18.29 2.83 -5.58
CA ALA A 80 19.10 1.87 -6.29
C ALA A 80 19.71 0.85 -5.32
N MET A 81 19.66 -0.42 -5.67
CA MET A 81 20.33 -1.48 -4.95
C MET A 81 20.80 -2.60 -5.89
N ILE A 82 21.74 -3.39 -5.42
CA ILE A 82 22.16 -4.61 -6.12
C ILE A 82 21.29 -5.76 -5.65
N ALA A 83 20.57 -6.37 -6.57
CA ALA A 83 19.79 -7.58 -6.32
C ALA A 83 20.69 -8.79 -6.02
N THR A 84 20.10 -9.86 -5.49
CA THR A 84 20.83 -11.12 -5.26
C THR A 84 21.35 -11.75 -6.55
N SER A 85 20.77 -11.40 -7.71
CA SER A 85 21.27 -11.77 -9.05
C SER A 85 22.55 -11.04 -9.46
N GLY A 86 22.93 -9.98 -8.75
CA GLY A 86 24.02 -9.06 -9.12
C GLY A 86 23.58 -7.93 -10.05
N GLU A 87 22.32 -7.85 -10.41
CA GLU A 87 21.78 -6.77 -11.24
C GLU A 87 21.44 -5.54 -10.36
N GLU A 88 21.66 -4.36 -10.92
CA GLU A 88 21.16 -3.12 -10.31
C GLU A 88 19.67 -3.00 -10.55
N ILE A 89 18.92 -2.77 -9.47
CA ILE A 89 17.48 -2.57 -9.50
C ILE A 89 17.12 -1.27 -8.80
N GLU A 90 16.02 -0.68 -9.23
CA GLU A 90 15.45 0.55 -8.67
C GLU A 90 14.18 0.20 -7.90
N ILE A 91 14.24 0.31 -6.58
CA ILE A 91 13.09 0.05 -5.71
C ILE A 91 12.27 1.31 -5.55
N PRO A 92 10.98 1.31 -5.93
CA PRO A 92 10.09 2.42 -5.62
C PRO A 92 9.86 2.54 -4.12
N LEU A 93 10.03 3.74 -3.59
CA LEU A 93 9.74 4.07 -2.21
C LEU A 93 8.43 4.85 -2.15
N LEU A 94 7.51 4.38 -1.30
CA LEU A 94 6.20 4.99 -1.15
C LEU A 94 6.09 5.68 0.20
N GLU A 95 5.50 6.85 0.21
CA GLU A 95 5.14 7.60 1.41
C GLU A 95 3.62 7.62 1.62
N ASN A 96 3.18 8.21 2.72
CA ASN A 96 1.77 8.25 3.10
C ASN A 96 1.16 6.84 3.21
N MET A 97 1.89 5.95 3.83
CA MET A 97 1.52 4.56 4.07
C MET A 97 0.58 4.43 5.28
N PRO A 98 -0.23 3.36 5.38
CA PRO A 98 -1.00 3.03 6.57
C PRO A 98 -0.08 2.49 7.69
N ILE A 99 0.77 3.36 8.21
CA ILE A 99 1.76 3.11 9.26
C ILE A 99 1.49 4.09 10.40
N ASP A 100 1.54 3.62 11.63
CA ASP A 100 1.39 4.45 12.82
C ASP A 100 2.68 5.21 13.16
N LEU A 101 2.62 6.02 14.22
CA LEU A 101 3.76 6.82 14.66
C LEU A 101 4.92 5.98 15.21
N ASP A 102 4.66 4.75 15.59
CA ASP A 102 5.66 3.80 16.11
C ASP A 102 6.29 2.96 14.98
N GLY A 103 5.91 3.20 13.73
CA GLY A 103 6.44 2.48 12.56
C GLY A 103 5.81 1.10 12.37
N LYS A 104 4.60 0.88 12.86
CA LYS A 104 3.87 -0.38 12.65
C LYS A 104 2.79 -0.18 11.59
N LEU A 105 2.59 -1.20 10.77
CA LEU A 105 1.44 -1.23 9.88
C LEU A 105 0.16 -1.18 10.68
N MET A 106 -0.77 -0.34 10.24
CA MET A 106 -2.14 -0.34 10.76
C MET A 106 -2.78 -1.71 10.55
N PRO A 107 -3.78 -2.07 11.35
CA PRO A 107 -4.43 -3.37 11.24
C PRO A 107 -5.01 -3.59 9.84
N SER A 108 -5.03 -4.84 9.40
CA SER A 108 -5.70 -5.20 8.16
C SER A 108 -7.20 -5.05 8.28
N LEU A 109 -7.88 -4.88 7.14
CA LEU A 109 -9.33 -4.86 7.09
C LEU A 109 -9.94 -6.14 7.68
N VAL A 110 -9.27 -7.28 7.50
CA VAL A 110 -9.72 -8.58 8.02
C VAL A 110 -9.62 -8.64 9.55
N GLU A 111 -8.51 -8.16 10.12
CA GLU A 111 -8.30 -8.12 11.57
C GLU A 111 -9.34 -7.24 12.28
N GLU A 112 -9.62 -6.06 11.74
CA GLU A 112 -10.56 -5.11 12.34
C GLU A 112 -12.03 -5.45 12.07
N TRP A 113 -12.33 -6.29 11.09
CA TRP A 113 -13.71 -6.52 10.63
C TRP A 113 -14.67 -6.94 11.75
N SER A 114 -14.24 -7.90 12.57
CA SER A 114 -15.12 -8.48 13.61
C SER A 114 -15.41 -7.53 14.78
N THR A 115 -14.56 -6.53 15.00
CA THR A 115 -14.66 -5.55 16.09
C THR A 115 -15.33 -4.25 15.64
N ALA A 116 -15.41 -4.04 14.32
CA ALA A 116 -15.97 -2.84 13.73
C ALA A 116 -17.49 -2.79 13.81
N THR A 117 -18.02 -1.56 13.91
CA THR A 117 -19.47 -1.35 13.80
C THR A 117 -19.96 -1.67 12.38
N PRO A 118 -21.23 -2.10 12.20
CA PRO A 118 -21.78 -2.33 10.85
C PRO A 118 -21.66 -1.11 9.92
N LEU A 119 -21.71 0.10 10.48
CA LEU A 119 -21.53 1.33 9.72
C LEU A 119 -20.11 1.44 9.17
N ASN A 120 -19.08 1.18 9.97
CA ASN A 120 -17.70 1.20 9.53
C ASN A 120 -17.44 0.11 8.48
N GLN A 121 -17.96 -1.11 8.70
CA GLN A 121 -17.86 -2.21 7.73
C GLN A 121 -18.45 -1.80 6.37
N ALA A 122 -19.67 -1.27 6.35
CA ALA A 122 -20.32 -0.81 5.14
C ALA A 122 -19.55 0.32 4.46
N TYR A 123 -18.98 1.25 5.26
CA TYR A 123 -18.23 2.38 4.74
C TYR A 123 -16.90 1.98 4.12
N TRP A 124 -16.18 1.02 4.71
CA TRP A 124 -14.96 0.47 4.12
C TRP A 124 -15.23 -0.22 2.78
N LEU A 125 -16.28 -1.07 2.69
CA LEU A 125 -16.67 -1.70 1.43
C LEU A 125 -17.07 -0.68 0.37
N TRP A 126 -17.78 0.38 0.76
CA TRP A 126 -18.14 1.49 -0.13
C TRP A 126 -16.89 2.20 -0.67
N GLN A 127 -15.87 2.44 0.16
CA GLN A 127 -14.60 3.03 -0.28
C GLN A 127 -13.88 2.13 -1.30
N ILE A 128 -13.86 0.82 -1.08
CA ILE A 128 -13.27 -0.15 -2.01
C ILE A 128 -13.99 -0.09 -3.38
N ILE A 129 -15.32 -0.06 -3.39
CA ILE A 129 -16.10 0.06 -4.63
C ILE A 129 -15.81 1.39 -5.36
N ASN A 130 -15.66 2.49 -4.64
CA ASN A 130 -15.32 3.78 -5.26
C ASN A 130 -13.92 3.80 -5.89
N LEU A 131 -12.99 2.99 -5.41
CA LEU A 131 -11.66 2.83 -5.99
C LEU A 131 -11.66 1.89 -7.21
N TRP A 132 -12.74 1.16 -7.48
CA TRP A 132 -12.80 0.18 -8.56
C TRP A 132 -12.47 0.77 -9.93
N ALA A 133 -13.21 1.79 -10.34
CA ALA A 133 -13.05 2.38 -11.66
C ALA A 133 -11.67 3.04 -11.90
N PRO A 134 -11.15 3.86 -10.96
CA PRO A 134 -9.81 4.44 -11.12
C PRO A 134 -8.71 3.39 -11.16
N LEU A 135 -8.75 2.35 -10.33
CA LEU A 135 -7.75 1.28 -10.32
C LEU A 135 -7.84 0.40 -11.58
N ALA A 136 -9.05 0.11 -12.07
CA ALA A 136 -9.24 -0.61 -13.32
C ALA A 136 -8.68 0.18 -14.51
N GLY A 137 -8.86 1.49 -14.53
CA GLY A 137 -8.36 2.38 -15.59
C GLY A 137 -6.83 2.45 -15.66
N THR A 138 -6.13 2.11 -14.58
CA THR A 138 -4.66 2.11 -14.50
C THR A 138 -4.03 0.72 -14.47
N GLY A 139 -4.84 -0.35 -14.56
CA GLY A 139 -4.36 -1.74 -14.61
C GLY A 139 -3.78 -2.25 -13.28
N VAL A 140 -4.30 -1.75 -12.15
CA VAL A 140 -3.85 -2.12 -10.79
C VAL A 140 -5.01 -2.55 -9.89
N LEU A 141 -6.08 -3.04 -10.49
CA LEU A 141 -7.30 -3.48 -9.80
C LEU A 141 -7.04 -4.64 -8.83
N SER A 142 -6.01 -5.44 -9.10
CA SER A 142 -5.54 -6.52 -8.24
C SER A 142 -5.22 -6.07 -6.82
N SER A 143 -4.93 -4.79 -6.61
CA SER A 143 -4.71 -4.18 -5.30
C SER A 143 -5.89 -4.34 -4.34
N LEU A 144 -7.13 -4.49 -4.86
CA LEU A 144 -8.35 -4.62 -4.06
C LEU A 144 -8.69 -6.06 -3.66
N VAL A 145 -8.02 -7.06 -4.23
CA VAL A 145 -8.32 -8.48 -3.96
C VAL A 145 -7.22 -9.18 -3.16
N VAL A 146 -6.15 -8.47 -2.83
CA VAL A 146 -5.11 -8.93 -1.91
C VAL A 146 -5.43 -8.38 -0.53
N MET A 147 -5.99 -9.22 0.35
CA MET A 147 -6.52 -8.78 1.66
C MET A 147 -5.46 -8.15 2.56
N ASP A 148 -4.23 -8.66 2.54
CA ASP A 148 -3.11 -8.09 3.31
C ASP A 148 -2.69 -6.69 2.83
N ASN A 149 -3.11 -6.30 1.64
CA ASN A 149 -2.89 -4.96 1.10
C ASN A 149 -3.90 -3.93 1.60
N LEU A 150 -5.02 -4.37 2.19
CA LEU A 150 -6.09 -3.51 2.69
C LEU A 150 -5.91 -3.28 4.19
N ARG A 151 -5.66 -2.03 4.55
CA ARG A 151 -5.48 -1.59 5.94
C ARG A 151 -6.56 -0.59 6.33
N VAL A 152 -6.80 -0.47 7.63
CA VAL A 152 -7.79 0.48 8.15
C VAL A 152 -7.15 1.46 9.12
N ASP A 153 -7.49 2.74 8.93
CA ASP A 153 -7.11 3.87 9.74
C ASP A 153 -8.41 4.50 10.26
N GLY A 154 -8.95 3.92 11.31
CA GLY A 154 -10.27 4.26 11.84
C GLY A 154 -11.37 4.00 10.78
N TRP A 155 -12.00 5.06 10.31
CA TRP A 155 -13.06 4.97 9.27
C TRP A 155 -12.50 4.81 7.84
N ARG A 156 -11.20 4.99 7.63
CA ARG A 156 -10.57 5.06 6.31
C ARG A 156 -9.94 3.72 5.94
N MET A 157 -10.26 3.21 4.76
CA MET A 157 -9.56 2.10 4.13
C MET A 157 -8.37 2.64 3.32
N ARG A 158 -7.21 1.98 3.42
CA ARG A 158 -5.98 2.37 2.74
C ARG A 158 -5.28 1.16 2.13
N LEU A 159 -4.63 1.37 1.00
CA LEU A 159 -3.78 0.37 0.34
C LEU A 159 -2.33 0.51 0.84
N CYS A 160 -1.62 -0.61 0.94
CA CYS A 160 -0.17 -0.61 1.14
C CYS A 160 0.57 -0.27 -0.15
N GLU A 161 0.15 -0.86 -1.26
CA GLU A 161 0.79 -0.66 -2.56
C GLU A 161 -0.20 -0.88 -3.71
N LEU A 162 0.20 -0.48 -4.92
CA LEU A 162 -0.52 -0.77 -6.14
C LEU A 162 0.03 -2.05 -6.78
N ILE A 163 -0.82 -3.06 -6.93
CA ILE A 163 -0.46 -4.37 -7.47
C ILE A 163 -0.90 -4.44 -8.93
N PRO A 164 0.03 -4.54 -9.89
CA PRO A 164 -0.29 -4.62 -11.31
C PRO A 164 -1.10 -5.89 -11.65
N ASP A 165 -2.12 -5.76 -12.50
CA ASP A 165 -3.03 -6.85 -12.83
C ASP A 165 -2.34 -8.03 -13.52
N HIS A 166 -1.28 -7.78 -14.30
CA HIS A 166 -0.51 -8.84 -14.97
C HIS A 166 0.24 -9.76 -14.01
N THR A 167 0.48 -9.34 -12.77
CA THR A 167 1.16 -10.18 -11.76
C THR A 167 0.28 -11.31 -11.24
N MET A 168 -1.04 -11.19 -11.42
CA MET A 168 -2.04 -12.19 -11.01
C MET A 168 -2.34 -13.23 -12.12
N GLY A 169 -1.54 -13.25 -13.18
CA GLY A 169 -1.72 -14.15 -14.32
C GLY A 169 -3.03 -13.88 -15.10
N ASN A 170 -3.59 -14.92 -15.74
CA ASN A 170 -4.82 -14.79 -16.55
C ASN A 170 -6.10 -14.60 -15.71
N ASN A 171 -5.97 -14.37 -14.43
CA ASN A 171 -7.09 -14.32 -13.49
C ASN A 171 -7.66 -12.90 -13.38
N LYS A 172 -8.32 -12.45 -14.44
CA LYS A 172 -8.94 -11.11 -14.48
C LYS A 172 -9.82 -10.86 -13.24
N VAL A 173 -9.56 -9.75 -12.55
CA VAL A 173 -10.36 -9.31 -11.42
C VAL A 173 -11.70 -8.78 -11.94
N THR A 174 -12.80 -9.26 -11.34
CA THR A 174 -14.18 -8.83 -11.66
C THR A 174 -14.92 -8.47 -10.39
N LEU A 175 -15.98 -7.67 -10.48
CA LEU A 175 -16.83 -7.35 -9.33
C LEU A 175 -17.42 -8.62 -8.69
N ALA A 176 -17.82 -9.61 -9.52
CA ALA A 176 -18.29 -10.88 -9.00
C ALA A 176 -17.24 -11.62 -8.16
N LYS A 177 -15.97 -11.61 -8.60
CA LYS A 177 -14.87 -12.16 -7.80
C LYS A 177 -14.66 -11.41 -6.49
N LEU A 178 -14.69 -10.08 -6.53
CA LEU A 178 -14.57 -9.26 -5.33
C LEU A 178 -15.71 -9.58 -4.34
N GLY A 179 -16.95 -9.66 -4.82
CA GLY A 179 -18.11 -10.04 -4.00
C GLY A 179 -17.97 -11.44 -3.39
N THR A 180 -17.52 -12.43 -4.18
CA THR A 180 -17.25 -13.78 -3.69
C THR A 180 -16.16 -13.78 -2.62
N LEU A 181 -15.09 -13.04 -2.82
CA LEU A 181 -13.99 -12.90 -1.87
C LEU A 181 -14.51 -12.30 -0.55
N TRP A 182 -15.34 -11.27 -0.61
CA TRP A 182 -15.93 -10.64 0.58
C TRP A 182 -16.82 -11.59 1.37
N LEU A 183 -17.67 -12.35 0.68
CA LEU A 183 -18.53 -13.35 1.34
C LEU A 183 -17.70 -14.44 2.06
N GLN A 184 -16.55 -14.80 1.51
CA GLN A 184 -15.64 -15.78 2.10
C GLN A 184 -14.83 -15.20 3.26
N THR A 185 -14.40 -13.93 3.14
CA THR A 185 -13.46 -13.31 4.08
C THR A 185 -14.17 -12.68 5.27
N PHE A 186 -15.39 -12.14 5.06
CA PHE A 186 -16.12 -11.37 6.06
C PHE A 186 -17.40 -12.10 6.49
N PRO A 187 -17.30 -13.11 7.38
CA PRO A 187 -18.48 -13.81 7.90
C PRO A 187 -19.37 -12.83 8.66
N GLY A 188 -20.65 -12.78 8.28
CA GLY A 188 -21.61 -11.85 8.86
C GLY A 188 -21.67 -10.47 8.17
N ALA A 189 -20.99 -10.27 7.05
CA ALA A 189 -21.37 -9.21 6.11
C ALA A 189 -22.85 -9.45 5.77
N ALA A 190 -23.72 -8.61 6.35
CA ALA A 190 -25.16 -8.90 6.45
C ALA A 190 -25.76 -9.20 5.08
N PRO A 191 -26.73 -10.12 4.99
CA PRO A 191 -27.49 -10.39 3.76
C PRO A 191 -28.13 -9.13 3.14
N GLU A 192 -28.29 -8.08 3.93
CA GLU A 192 -28.76 -6.76 3.51
C GLU A 192 -27.84 -6.04 2.53
N ILE A 193 -26.53 -6.35 2.51
CA ILE A 193 -25.59 -5.78 1.52
C ILE A 193 -25.61 -6.60 0.22
N ALA A 194 -25.82 -7.91 0.31
CA ALA A 194 -25.91 -8.78 -0.87
C ALA A 194 -27.18 -8.49 -1.69
N ASP A 195 -28.30 -8.17 -1.05
CA ASP A 195 -29.58 -7.85 -1.72
C ASP A 195 -29.58 -6.48 -2.44
N ARG A 196 -28.67 -5.58 -2.12
CA ARG A 196 -28.56 -4.26 -2.80
C ARG A 196 -27.59 -4.23 -3.98
N LEU A 197 -26.89 -5.33 -4.26
CA LEU A 197 -25.94 -5.47 -5.36
C LEU A 197 -26.51 -6.28 -6.55
N HIS A 198 -27.78 -6.70 -6.47
CA HIS A 198 -28.59 -7.25 -7.56
C HIS A 198 -29.62 -6.21 -8.03
#